data_7a69e3a074a655d9c89a467649b8185f
#
_entry.id   7a69e3a074a655d9c89a467649b8185f
#
_cell.length_a   1.000
_cell.length_b   1.000
_cell.length_c   1.000
_cell.angle_alpha   90.00
_cell.angle_beta   90.00
_cell.angle_gamma   90.00
#
_symmetry.space_group_name_H-M   'P 1'
#
loop_
_entity.id
_entity.type
_entity.pdbx_description
1 polymer ?
#
loop_
_entity_poly.entity_id
_entity_poly.type
_entity_poly.pdbx_seq_one_letter_code
_entity_poly.pdbx_strand_id
1 'polypeptide(L)'
;MNDNRTIRIMVFDPGRAPYTTMLEDSLEHRQELVGGDIECIPLPCETVLCCNASGKLTGLPENRQYGPDILHGTFFLYCDTPEGRGVSLTDEQIAMYQEYFPQPVPAAVSFEVRSAADMKEFMNLMFGKGWEMDTGAGDDMEASR
;
A
#
# COMPACT_ATOMS: atom_id res chain seq x y z
N MET A 1 34.58 -2.47 6.13
CA MET A 1 33.77 -3.51 6.11
C MET A 1 32.35 -3.15 5.93
N ASN A 2 31.78 -3.87 5.19
CA ASN A 2 30.47 -3.58 4.81
C ASN A 2 29.52 -4.23 5.76
N ASP A 3 28.65 -3.44 6.36
CA ASP A 3 27.73 -3.98 7.29
C ASP A 3 26.36 -4.22 6.68
N ASN A 4 26.32 -4.24 5.38
CA ASN A 4 25.03 -4.47 4.74
C ASN A 4 24.49 -5.80 5.12
N ARG A 5 23.26 -5.81 5.55
CA ARG A 5 22.56 -7.02 5.88
C ARG A 5 21.46 -7.22 4.86
N THR A 6 21.13 -8.47 4.68
CA THR A 6 20.03 -8.83 3.79
C THR A 6 18.85 -9.18 4.66
N ILE A 7 17.72 -8.53 4.41
CA ILE A 7 16.52 -8.76 5.21
C ILE A 7 15.38 -9.16 4.27
N ARG A 8 14.44 -9.90 4.82
CA ARG A 8 13.26 -10.32 4.06
C ARG A 8 12.22 -9.20 4.14
N ILE A 9 11.77 -8.77 2.99
CA ILE A 9 10.78 -7.70 2.89
C ILE A 9 9.61 -8.18 2.06
N MET A 10 8.52 -7.41 2.11
CA MET A 10 7.33 -7.70 1.32
C MET A 10 7.11 -6.53 0.39
N VAL A 11 7.08 -6.81 -0.90
CA VAL A 11 7.03 -5.77 -1.93
C VAL A 11 5.65 -5.72 -2.55
N PHE A 12 5.14 -4.52 -2.71
CA PHE A 12 3.85 -4.27 -3.34
C PHE A 12 4.09 -3.42 -4.57
N ASP A 13 3.90 -4.02 -5.74
CA ASP A 13 3.96 -3.29 -6.99
C ASP A 13 2.57 -2.93 -7.44
N PRO A 14 2.41 -1.81 -8.16
CA PRO A 14 1.08 -1.44 -8.65
C PRO A 14 0.47 -2.54 -9.50
N GLY A 15 -0.78 -2.86 -9.21
CA GLY A 15 -1.53 -3.81 -10.01
C GLY A 15 -1.13 -5.26 -9.86
N ARG A 16 -0.31 -5.59 -8.88
CA ARG A 16 0.19 -6.95 -8.72
C ARG A 16 0.00 -7.43 -7.30
N ALA A 17 -0.03 -8.75 -7.15
CA ALA A 17 -0.05 -9.36 -5.84
C ALA A 17 1.30 -9.12 -5.15
N PRO A 18 1.30 -8.99 -3.84
CA PRO A 18 2.56 -8.78 -3.13
C PRO A 18 3.43 -10.02 -3.17
N TYR A 19 4.72 -9.82 -3.03
CA TYR A 19 5.65 -10.93 -2.96
C TYR A 19 6.74 -10.60 -1.94
N THR A 20 7.42 -11.63 -1.45
CA THR A 20 8.52 -11.43 -0.54
C THR A 20 9.82 -11.63 -1.28
N THR A 21 10.83 -10.90 -0.85
CA THR A 21 12.16 -11.04 -1.42
C THR A 21 13.17 -10.59 -0.39
N MET A 22 14.43 -10.78 -0.71
CA MET A 22 15.50 -10.33 0.17
C MET A 22 16.02 -9.01 -0.35
N LEU A 23 16.29 -8.10 0.57
CA LEU A 23 16.79 -6.78 0.23
C LEU A 23 18.09 -6.55 0.98
N GLU A 24 19.11 -6.15 0.27
CA GLU A 24 20.32 -5.67 0.94
C GLU A 24 19.98 -4.33 1.55
N ASP A 25 20.08 -4.23 2.87
CA ASP A 25 19.51 -3.10 3.58
C ASP A 25 20.47 -1.92 3.57
N SER A 26 20.33 -1.07 2.59
CA SER A 26 21.04 0.18 2.49
C SER A 26 20.09 1.23 1.96
N LEU A 27 20.41 2.49 2.22
CA LEU A 27 19.56 3.57 1.70
C LEU A 27 19.49 3.51 0.17
N GLU A 28 20.60 3.21 -0.47
CA GLU A 28 20.62 3.17 -1.92
C GLU A 28 19.69 2.11 -2.48
N HIS A 29 19.71 0.92 -1.87
CA HIS A 29 18.85 -0.16 -2.35
C HIS A 29 17.38 0.14 -2.09
N ARG A 30 17.07 0.78 -0.96
CA ARG A 30 15.70 1.17 -0.67
C ARG A 30 15.22 2.22 -1.65
N GLN A 31 16.07 3.19 -1.96
CA GLN A 31 15.70 4.22 -2.93
C GLN A 31 15.51 3.65 -4.32
N GLU A 32 16.36 2.70 -4.70
CA GLU A 32 16.20 2.05 -5.99
C GLU A 32 14.86 1.33 -6.09
N LEU A 33 14.50 0.65 -5.02
CA LEU A 33 13.29 -0.16 -5.05
C LEU A 33 12.04 0.70 -5.20
N VAL A 34 12.00 1.84 -4.52
CA VAL A 34 10.80 2.68 -4.60
C VAL A 34 10.92 3.76 -5.68
N GLY A 35 12.09 3.87 -6.30
CA GLY A 35 12.25 4.80 -7.41
C GLY A 35 12.53 6.23 -7.03
N GLY A 36 13.06 6.49 -5.86
CA GLY A 36 13.38 7.84 -5.43
C GLY A 36 13.57 7.92 -3.93
N ASP A 37 13.50 9.12 -3.40
CA ASP A 37 13.64 9.31 -1.97
C ASP A 37 12.57 8.54 -1.22
N ILE A 38 12.92 8.07 -0.03
CA ILE A 38 12.01 7.23 0.72
C ILE A 38 11.31 8.02 1.81
N GLU A 39 10.12 7.55 2.12
CA GLU A 39 9.36 7.98 3.29
C GLU A 39 8.99 6.74 4.06
N CYS A 40 9.19 6.75 5.37
CA CYS A 40 8.90 5.61 6.22
C CYS A 40 7.68 5.89 7.06
N ILE A 41 6.73 4.97 7.04
CA ILE A 41 5.46 5.11 7.76
C ILE A 41 5.36 3.96 8.73
N PRO A 42 5.25 4.22 10.03
CA PRO A 42 5.09 3.12 10.98
C PRO A 42 3.71 2.49 10.87
N LEU A 43 3.68 1.19 10.92
CA LEU A 43 2.45 0.42 10.87
C LEU A 43 2.35 -0.42 12.14
N PRO A 44 1.18 -0.98 12.43
CA PRO A 44 1.04 -1.86 13.60
C PRO A 44 1.96 -3.05 13.55
N CYS A 45 2.22 -3.62 14.72
CA CYS A 45 3.01 -4.84 14.86
C CYS A 45 4.45 -4.68 14.41
N GLU A 46 5.05 -3.53 14.80
CA GLU A 46 6.47 -3.31 14.59
C GLU A 46 6.88 -3.39 13.13
N THR A 47 6.01 -2.96 12.26
CA THR A 47 6.25 -2.96 10.83
C THR A 47 6.41 -1.54 10.34
N VAL A 48 7.25 -1.36 9.34
CA VAL A 48 7.44 -0.07 8.70
C VAL A 48 7.18 -0.22 7.21
N LEU A 49 6.43 0.74 6.68
CA LEU A 49 6.18 0.83 5.25
C LEU A 49 7.14 1.86 4.67
N CYS A 50 7.86 1.47 3.63
CA CYS A 50 8.82 2.36 2.99
C CYS A 50 8.34 2.62 1.57
N CYS A 51 8.06 3.88 1.26
CA CYS A 51 7.50 4.25 -0.03
C CYS A 51 8.26 5.44 -0.62
N ASN A 52 7.91 5.76 -1.86
CA ASN A 52 8.50 6.92 -2.52
C ASN A 52 7.91 8.19 -1.91
N ALA A 53 8.77 9.09 -1.47
CA ALA A 53 8.32 10.28 -0.76
C ALA A 53 7.55 11.23 -1.65
N SER A 54 7.72 11.14 -2.96
CA SER A 54 7.07 12.05 -3.90
C SER A 54 6.25 11.34 -4.95
N GLY A 55 5.86 10.10 -4.68
CA GLY A 55 5.20 9.30 -5.72
C GLY A 55 3.95 9.94 -6.28
N LYS A 56 3.13 10.53 -5.40
CA LYS A 56 1.91 11.17 -5.86
C LYS A 56 2.22 12.39 -6.72
N LEU A 57 3.18 13.18 -6.29
CA LEU A 57 3.53 14.39 -7.02
C LEU A 57 4.18 14.09 -8.36
N THR A 58 4.93 13.01 -8.45
CA THR A 58 5.62 12.68 -9.69
C THR A 58 4.80 11.78 -10.60
N GLY A 59 3.57 11.46 -10.19
CA GLY A 59 2.68 10.71 -11.06
C GLY A 59 2.94 9.23 -11.14
N LEU A 60 3.52 8.65 -10.10
CA LEU A 60 3.69 7.20 -10.09
C LEU A 60 2.33 6.52 -10.03
N PRO A 61 2.21 5.32 -10.55
CA PRO A 61 0.91 4.64 -10.59
C PRO A 61 0.36 4.39 -9.20
N GLU A 62 -0.96 4.44 -9.09
CA GLU A 62 -1.64 4.10 -7.85
C GLU A 62 -1.40 2.64 -7.52
N ASN A 63 -1.25 2.35 -6.24
CA ASN A 63 -0.88 1.00 -5.81
C ASN A 63 -1.91 0.44 -4.84
N ARG A 64 -1.93 0.90 -3.61
CA ARG A 64 -2.82 0.36 -2.59
C ARG A 64 -3.46 1.48 -1.80
N GLN A 65 -4.65 1.19 -1.31
CA GLN A 65 -5.34 2.09 -0.40
C GLN A 65 -4.66 2.05 0.96
N TYR A 66 -4.45 3.20 1.55
CA TYR A 66 -3.90 3.31 2.88
C TYR A 66 -4.72 4.35 3.63
N GLY A 67 -5.63 3.90 4.50
CA GLY A 67 -6.53 4.81 5.17
C GLY A 67 -7.34 5.59 4.14
N PRO A 68 -7.42 6.89 4.27
CA PRO A 68 -8.15 7.70 3.29
C PRO A 68 -7.32 8.07 2.07
N ASP A 69 -6.12 7.58 1.97
CA ASP A 69 -5.21 7.97 0.91
C ASP A 69 -4.84 6.75 0.07
N ILE A 70 -4.11 6.98 -1.00
CA ILE A 70 -3.66 5.93 -1.89
C ILE A 70 -2.15 6.07 -2.03
N LEU A 71 -1.46 4.96 -1.85
CA LEU A 71 -0.01 4.93 -2.04
C LEU A 71 0.30 4.79 -3.52
N HIS A 72 1.27 5.55 -3.98
CA HIS A 72 1.66 5.59 -5.39
C HIS A 72 3.05 4.99 -5.56
N GLY A 73 3.19 4.13 -6.55
CA GLY A 73 4.46 3.50 -6.83
C GLY A 73 4.71 2.28 -5.97
N THR A 74 5.81 1.62 -6.21
CA THR A 74 6.20 0.45 -5.44
C THR A 74 6.55 0.85 -4.02
N PHE A 75 6.08 0.07 -3.06
CA PHE A 75 6.48 0.24 -1.67
C PHE A 75 6.75 -1.12 -1.07
N PHE A 76 7.39 -1.13 0.09
CA PHE A 76 7.69 -2.40 0.73
C PHE A 76 7.61 -2.27 2.24
N LEU A 77 7.48 -3.41 2.89
CA LEU A 77 7.38 -3.50 4.34
C LEU A 77 8.57 -4.25 4.89
N TYR A 78 9.03 -3.81 6.06
CA TYR A 78 10.05 -4.54 6.80
C TYR A 78 9.73 -4.43 8.29
N CYS A 79 10.40 -5.24 9.09
CA CYS A 79 10.19 -5.22 10.53
C CYS A 79 11.16 -4.25 11.18
N ASP A 80 10.66 -3.47 12.14
CA ASP A 80 11.50 -2.52 12.84
C ASP A 80 11.77 -3.05 14.24
N THR A 81 12.90 -2.65 14.80
CA THR A 81 13.23 -3.01 16.15
C THR A 81 13.17 -1.77 17.03
N PRO A 82 13.13 -1.96 18.36
CA PRO A 82 13.14 -0.79 19.23
C PRO A 82 14.37 0.10 19.04
N GLU A 83 15.46 -0.46 18.54
CA GLU A 83 16.65 0.32 18.25
C GLU A 83 16.58 1.08 16.94
N GLY A 84 15.50 0.90 16.20
CA GLY A 84 15.37 1.58 14.90
C GLY A 84 16.08 0.90 13.76
N ARG A 85 16.37 -0.39 13.90
CA ARG A 85 17.03 -1.14 12.84
C ARG A 85 16.03 -1.95 12.07
N GLY A 86 16.16 -1.95 10.75
CA GLY A 86 15.33 -2.83 9.94
C GLY A 86 15.80 -4.27 10.06
N VAL A 87 14.85 -5.17 10.19
CA VAL A 87 15.13 -6.59 10.21
C VAL A 87 14.08 -7.30 9.36
N SER A 88 14.27 -8.60 9.16
CA SER A 88 13.37 -9.38 8.31
C SER A 88 11.97 -9.45 8.89
N LEU A 89 10.97 -9.42 8.03
CA LEU A 89 9.60 -9.67 8.44
C LEU A 89 9.45 -11.11 8.92
N THR A 90 8.58 -11.29 9.89
CA THR A 90 8.21 -12.63 10.34
C THR A 90 7.08 -13.16 9.46
N ASP A 91 6.85 -14.45 9.53
CA ASP A 91 5.75 -15.07 8.80
C ASP A 91 4.41 -14.48 9.23
N GLU A 92 4.25 -14.20 10.52
CA GLU A 92 3.02 -13.60 11.01
C GLU A 92 2.78 -12.22 10.43
N GLN A 93 3.83 -11.40 10.33
CA GLN A 93 3.68 -10.09 9.73
C GLN A 93 3.30 -10.20 8.27
N ILE A 94 3.91 -11.13 7.55
CA ILE A 94 3.61 -11.32 6.14
C ILE A 94 2.15 -11.71 5.96
N ALA A 95 1.67 -12.65 6.75
CA ALA A 95 0.28 -13.09 6.64
C ALA A 95 -0.68 -11.95 6.97
N MET A 96 -0.36 -11.18 8.00
CA MET A 96 -1.23 -10.08 8.40
C MET A 96 -1.34 -9.04 7.29
N TYR A 97 -0.22 -8.69 6.69
CA TYR A 97 -0.25 -7.60 5.72
C TYR A 97 -0.70 -8.04 4.34
N GLN A 98 -0.71 -9.33 4.07
CA GLN A 98 -1.39 -9.81 2.88
C GLN A 98 -2.88 -9.50 2.93
N GLU A 99 -3.46 -9.57 4.14
CA GLU A 99 -4.87 -9.24 4.29
C GLU A 99 -5.11 -7.76 4.46
N TYR A 100 -4.16 -7.06 5.04
CA TYR A 100 -4.31 -5.63 5.24
C TYR A 100 -4.32 -4.89 3.91
N PHE A 101 -3.52 -5.33 2.96
CA PHE A 101 -3.48 -4.75 1.62
C PHE A 101 -3.84 -5.83 0.60
N PRO A 102 -5.07 -6.34 0.63
CA PRO A 102 -5.38 -7.54 -0.16
C PRO A 102 -5.51 -7.30 -1.64
N GLN A 103 -5.95 -6.13 -2.03
CA GLN A 103 -6.29 -5.88 -3.42
C GLN A 103 -5.52 -4.69 -3.94
N PRO A 104 -4.86 -4.81 -5.08
CA PRO A 104 -4.24 -3.65 -5.67
C PRO A 104 -5.30 -2.72 -6.23
N VAL A 105 -5.00 -1.42 -6.22
CA VAL A 105 -5.83 -0.47 -6.94
C VAL A 105 -5.67 -0.80 -8.42
N PRO A 106 -6.77 -0.91 -9.16
CA PRO A 106 -6.68 -1.26 -10.57
C PRO A 106 -5.84 -0.25 -11.34
N ALA A 107 -4.82 -0.75 -12.01
CA ALA A 107 -3.79 0.11 -12.57
C ALA A 107 -4.28 0.92 -13.75
N ALA A 108 -5.21 0.42 -14.49
CA ALA A 108 -5.63 1.08 -15.70
C ALA A 108 -6.99 1.76 -15.57
N VAL A 109 -7.42 2.02 -14.36
CA VAL A 109 -8.73 2.62 -14.20
C VAL A 109 -8.70 4.06 -14.64
N SER A 110 -9.50 4.36 -15.62
CA SER A 110 -9.75 5.71 -16.02
C SER A 110 -11.24 5.90 -15.82
N PHE A 111 -11.61 6.31 -14.64
CA PHE A 111 -13.01 6.33 -14.29
C PHE A 111 -13.53 7.74 -14.30
N GLU A 112 -14.55 7.95 -15.09
CA GLU A 112 -15.13 9.27 -15.22
C GLU A 112 -16.43 9.29 -14.46
N VAL A 113 -16.48 10.05 -13.38
CA VAL A 113 -17.66 10.10 -12.54
C VAL A 113 -18.61 11.14 -13.10
N ARG A 114 -19.77 10.70 -13.56
CA ARG A 114 -20.78 11.60 -14.11
C ARG A 114 -22.05 11.61 -13.29
N SER A 115 -22.21 10.66 -12.39
CA SER A 115 -23.43 10.54 -11.64
C SER A 115 -23.15 9.88 -10.32
N ALA A 116 -24.14 9.87 -9.45
CA ALA A 116 -24.00 9.18 -8.18
C ALA A 116 -23.79 7.69 -8.38
N ALA A 117 -24.41 7.13 -9.41
CA ALA A 117 -24.23 5.71 -9.69
C ALA A 117 -22.79 5.41 -10.09
N ASP A 118 -22.18 6.29 -10.89
CA ASP A 118 -20.79 6.09 -11.27
C ASP A 118 -19.88 6.20 -10.06
N MET A 119 -20.16 7.13 -9.18
CA MET A 119 -19.37 7.28 -7.98
C MET A 119 -19.50 6.04 -7.10
N LYS A 120 -20.71 5.52 -6.98
CA LYS A 120 -20.91 4.34 -6.17
C LYS A 120 -20.16 3.14 -6.74
N GLU A 121 -20.19 2.98 -8.04
CA GLU A 121 -19.47 1.90 -8.67
C GLU A 121 -17.96 2.06 -8.47
N PHE A 122 -17.47 3.28 -8.60
CA PHE A 122 -16.05 3.53 -8.39
C PHE A 122 -15.66 3.20 -6.96
N MET A 123 -16.45 3.63 -5.99
CA MET A 123 -16.13 3.37 -4.59
C MET A 123 -16.20 1.89 -4.28
N ASN A 124 -17.14 1.17 -4.86
CA ASN A 124 -17.20 -0.28 -4.67
C ASN A 124 -15.96 -0.96 -5.22
N LEU A 125 -15.47 -0.46 -6.35
CA LEU A 125 -14.28 -1.03 -6.95
C LEU A 125 -13.05 -0.80 -6.08
N MET A 126 -12.95 0.38 -5.47
CA MET A 126 -11.77 0.75 -4.71
C MET A 126 -11.79 0.21 -3.30
N PHE A 127 -12.95 0.21 -2.66
CA PHE A 127 -13.03 -0.06 -1.23
C PHE A 127 -13.88 -1.28 -0.89
N GLY A 128 -14.45 -1.93 -1.88
CA GLY A 128 -15.36 -3.01 -1.60
C GLY A 128 -16.73 -2.48 -1.23
N LYS A 129 -17.66 -3.38 -0.99
CA LYS A 129 -19.02 -2.97 -0.84
C LYS A 129 -19.38 -2.46 0.54
N GLY A 130 -18.47 -2.53 1.47
CA GLY A 130 -18.78 -2.07 2.81
C GLY A 130 -18.64 -0.59 3.01
N TRP A 131 -18.10 0.13 2.07
CA TRP A 131 -17.78 1.52 2.28
C TRP A 131 -19.00 2.40 2.55
N GLU A 132 -20.18 1.96 2.12
CA GLU A 132 -21.38 2.76 2.31
C GLU A 132 -22.02 2.59 3.65
N MET A 133 -21.54 1.69 4.46
CA MET A 133 -22.29 1.31 5.62
C MET A 133 -22.52 2.43 6.60
N ASP A 134 -21.56 3.31 6.69
CA ASP A 134 -21.65 4.35 7.67
C ASP A 134 -22.58 5.46 7.29
N THR A 135 -22.97 5.54 6.07
CA THR A 135 -23.76 6.66 5.68
C THR A 135 -25.16 6.56 6.18
N GLY A 136 -25.55 5.40 6.54
CA GLY A 136 -26.89 5.24 6.95
C GLY A 136 -27.82 5.58 5.88
N ALA A 137 -27.79 6.63 5.54
CA ALA A 137 -28.63 7.01 4.53
C ALA A 137 -28.50 6.24 3.39
N GLY A 138 -27.98 6.03 3.43
CA GLY A 138 -28.01 5.62 2.44
C GLY A 138 -28.71 4.84 1.96
N ASP A 139 -29.06 5.03 2.25
CA ASP A 139 -29.48 4.46 1.89
C ASP A 139 -29.95 4.11 1.12
N ASP A 140 -30.32 4.37 1.23
CA ASP A 140 -30.81 4.25 0.61
C ASP A 140 -30.57 4.19 -0.39
N MET A 141 -30.07 4.57 -0.47
CA MET A 141 -29.85 4.67 -1.24
C MET A 141 -29.86 3.98 -1.90
N GLU A 142 -29.83 3.69 -1.68
CA GLU A 142 -29.82 3.16 -2.15
C GLU A 142 -30.08 2.66 -2.78
N ALA A 143 -30.17 2.85 -2.57
CA ALA A 143 -30.52 2.55 -3.16
C ALA A 143 -30.36 2.32 -4.19
N SER A 144 -30.16 2.57 -4.56
CA SER A 144 -30.03 2.47 -5.66
C SER A 144 -29.64 1.50 -6.00
N ARG A 145 -29.71 1.09 -5.77
CA ARG A 145 -29.22 0.26 -6.01
C ARG A 145 -29.99 -0.32 -6.68
#